data_dab5ce213dc8159178d49d2df37aeefa
#
_entry.id   dab5ce213dc8159178d49d2df37aeefa
#
_cell.length_a   1.000
_cell.length_b   1.000
_cell.length_c   1.000
_cell.angle_alpha   90.00
_cell.angle_beta   90.00
_cell.angle_gamma   90.00
#
_symmetry.space_group_name_H-M   'P 1'
#
loop_
_entity.id
_entity.type
_entity.pdbx_description
1 polymer ?
#
loop_
_entity_poly.entity_id
_entity_poly.type
_entity_poly.pdbx_seq_one_letter_code
_entity_poly.pdbx_strand_id
1 'polypeptide(L)'
;MGRQRLPVIVGFGGINGAGRGSAHHALARMVYPSLDEATRQRTLASLATLMGLDTAAGNEQHILDHTLVRRIESNHFDPDSVSWNQRFPTESNGHPVNFDIARKHLPESIPADWVVTPKSVTHANVQIVGQQDFLLPTHREFEVKAAGQLPTGFDPGKLYPSRSHPRGLQMTVYAASDALGSLGIDWETVCEQVAIDQIS
;
A
#
# COMPACT_ATOMS: atom_id res chain seq x y z
N MET A 1 -4.45 27.66 -44.45
CA MET A 1 -3.52 27.03 -43.47
C MET A 1 -4.28 26.83 -42.16
N GLY A 2 -4.63 25.59 -41.83
CA GLY A 2 -5.27 25.28 -40.57
C GLY A 2 -4.29 25.55 -39.43
N ARG A 3 -4.71 26.32 -38.40
CA ARG A 3 -3.94 26.48 -37.16
C ARG A 3 -3.80 25.11 -36.50
N GLN A 4 -2.59 24.58 -36.48
CA GLN A 4 -2.28 23.37 -35.72
C GLN A 4 -2.44 23.71 -34.24
N ARG A 5 -3.42 23.08 -33.57
CA ARG A 5 -3.58 23.20 -32.11
C ARG A 5 -2.57 22.27 -31.45
N LEU A 6 -1.66 22.82 -30.69
CA LEU A 6 -0.70 22.04 -29.90
C LEU A 6 -1.31 21.77 -28.51
N PRO A 7 -1.18 20.53 -27.99
CA PRO A 7 -1.55 20.25 -26.61
C PRO A 7 -0.60 21.00 -25.65
N VAL A 8 -1.13 21.51 -24.56
CA VAL A 8 -0.39 22.21 -23.52
C VAL A 8 -0.65 21.55 -22.20
N ILE A 9 0.41 21.26 -21.43
CA ILE A 9 0.29 20.80 -20.05
C ILE A 9 -0.03 22.02 -19.19
N VAL A 10 -1.21 22.03 -18.59
CA VAL A 10 -1.70 23.14 -17.76
C VAL A 10 -1.57 22.86 -16.26
N GLY A 11 -1.38 21.61 -15.85
CA GLY A 11 -1.19 21.22 -14.47
C GLY A 11 -0.69 19.78 -14.35
N PHE A 12 -0.23 19.44 -13.19
CA PHE A 12 0.19 18.09 -12.80
C PHE A 12 -0.08 17.86 -11.33
N GLY A 13 -0.23 16.60 -10.95
CA GLY A 13 -0.46 16.19 -9.57
C GLY A 13 0.12 14.82 -9.30
N GLY A 14 0.17 14.46 -8.03
CA GLY A 14 0.70 13.18 -7.59
C GLY A 14 0.89 13.13 -6.08
N ILE A 15 1.28 11.97 -5.60
CA ILE A 15 1.63 11.76 -4.20
C ILE A 15 2.81 10.79 -4.10
N ASN A 16 3.76 11.11 -3.26
CA ASN A 16 4.91 10.27 -2.94
C ASN A 16 5.37 10.52 -1.50
N GLY A 17 6.50 9.93 -1.09
CA GLY A 17 7.05 10.11 0.25
C GLY A 17 7.43 11.55 0.62
N ALA A 18 7.63 12.41 -0.37
CA ALA A 18 7.89 13.84 -0.17
C ALA A 18 6.62 14.70 -0.14
N GLY A 19 5.43 14.10 -0.32
CA GLY A 19 4.16 14.80 -0.33
C GLY A 19 3.56 14.97 -1.72
N ARG A 20 2.78 16.05 -1.91
CA ARG A 20 2.04 16.37 -3.13
C ARG A 20 2.97 16.74 -4.28
N GLY A 21 2.65 16.23 -5.48
CA GLY A 21 3.36 16.61 -6.71
C GLY A 21 3.03 18.02 -7.20
N SER A 22 1.79 18.45 -7.03
CA SER A 22 1.31 19.76 -7.46
C SER A 22 2.13 20.91 -6.83
N ALA A 23 2.21 22.03 -7.55
CA ALA A 23 2.93 23.25 -7.10
C ALA A 23 4.38 22.95 -6.63
N HIS A 24 4.98 21.87 -7.09
CA HIS A 24 6.34 21.43 -6.72
C HIS A 24 6.57 21.14 -5.24
N HIS A 25 5.53 20.89 -4.44
CA HIS A 25 5.65 20.65 -3.01
C HIS A 25 6.58 19.47 -2.68
N ALA A 26 6.48 18.35 -3.42
CA ALA A 26 7.36 17.20 -3.23
C ALA A 26 8.82 17.53 -3.54
N LEU A 27 9.09 18.28 -4.62
CA LEU A 27 10.44 18.74 -4.92
C LEU A 27 10.98 19.66 -3.82
N ALA A 28 10.18 20.61 -3.36
CA ALA A 28 10.55 21.50 -2.27
C ALA A 28 10.92 20.70 -1.01
N ARG A 29 10.14 19.66 -0.65
CA ARG A 29 10.50 18.79 0.48
C ARG A 29 11.85 18.09 0.31
N MET A 30 12.20 17.64 -0.90
CA MET A 30 13.49 16.97 -1.17
C MET A 30 14.69 17.91 -1.02
N VAL A 31 14.51 19.20 -1.33
CA VAL A 31 15.57 20.21 -1.23
C VAL A 31 15.36 21.17 -0.05
N TYR A 32 14.62 20.75 0.95
CA TYR A 32 14.16 21.57 2.08
C TYR A 32 15.24 22.45 2.73
N PRO A 33 16.47 21.97 2.98
CA PRO A 33 17.51 22.81 3.60
C PRO A 33 17.92 24.03 2.76
N SER A 34 17.70 23.97 1.43
CA SER A 34 18.10 25.02 0.49
C SER A 34 17.00 26.04 0.20
N LEU A 35 15.80 25.88 0.80
CA LEU A 35 14.66 26.75 0.54
C LEU A 35 14.76 28.05 1.34
N ASP A 36 14.15 29.10 0.77
CA ASP A 36 13.83 30.32 1.52
C ASP A 36 12.71 30.05 2.56
N GLU A 37 12.59 30.93 3.54
CA GLU A 37 11.66 30.77 4.65
C GLU A 37 10.18 30.66 4.18
N ALA A 38 9.78 31.48 3.22
CA ALA A 38 8.39 31.48 2.73
C ALA A 38 8.04 30.13 2.03
N THR A 39 9.00 29.57 1.29
CA THR A 39 8.83 28.28 0.62
C THR A 39 8.88 27.12 1.63
N ARG A 40 9.70 27.19 2.69
CA ARG A 40 9.70 26.24 3.79
C ARG A 40 8.33 26.19 4.47
N GLN A 41 7.78 27.33 4.84
CA GLN A 41 6.48 27.42 5.49
C GLN A 41 5.35 26.83 4.61
N ARG A 42 5.32 27.11 3.33
CA ARG A 42 4.36 26.52 2.39
C ARG A 42 4.50 25.00 2.29
N THR A 43 5.73 24.51 2.26
CA THR A 43 6.03 23.07 2.20
C THR A 43 5.56 22.38 3.48
N LEU A 44 5.87 22.91 4.63
CA LEU A 44 5.42 22.38 5.92
C LEU A 44 3.90 22.40 6.06
N ALA A 45 3.25 23.50 5.65
CA ALA A 45 1.78 23.60 5.69
C ALA A 45 1.11 22.55 4.81
N SER A 46 1.64 22.32 3.60
CA SER A 46 1.15 21.26 2.70
C SER A 46 1.30 19.87 3.31
N LEU A 47 2.45 19.57 3.94
CA LEU A 47 2.71 18.29 4.58
C LEU A 47 1.87 18.11 5.84
N ALA A 48 1.72 19.15 6.68
CA ALA A 48 0.87 19.11 7.86
C ALA A 48 -0.57 18.74 7.50
N THR A 49 -1.12 19.36 6.44
CA THR A 49 -2.45 19.02 5.92
C THR A 49 -2.55 17.56 5.49
N LEU A 50 -1.55 17.03 4.77
CA LEU A 50 -1.51 15.61 4.37
C LEU A 50 -1.46 14.66 5.56
N MET A 51 -0.69 15.01 6.58
CA MET A 51 -0.51 14.21 7.79
C MET A 51 -1.69 14.33 8.78
N GLY A 52 -2.65 15.21 8.51
CA GLY A 52 -3.79 15.47 9.39
C GLY A 52 -3.42 16.24 10.66
N LEU A 53 -2.37 17.06 10.60
CA LEU A 53 -1.96 17.94 11.70
C LEU A 53 -2.71 19.27 11.60
N ASP A 54 -3.16 19.79 12.74
CA ASP A 54 -3.90 21.06 12.80
C ASP A 54 -3.04 22.25 12.36
N THR A 55 -1.73 22.19 12.58
CA THR A 55 -0.77 23.23 12.22
C THR A 55 0.61 22.67 11.93
N ALA A 56 1.35 23.36 11.06
CA ALA A 56 2.78 23.11 10.86
C ALA A 56 3.64 23.74 11.97
N ALA A 57 3.15 24.81 12.61
CA ALA A 57 3.89 25.50 13.66
C ALA A 57 4.15 24.57 14.86
N GLY A 58 5.43 24.49 15.25
CA GLY A 58 5.87 23.60 16.33
C GLY A 58 6.01 22.12 15.93
N ASN A 59 5.58 21.72 14.71
CA ASN A 59 5.63 20.35 14.23
C ASN A 59 6.70 20.12 13.13
N GLU A 60 7.56 21.08 12.87
CA GLU A 60 8.54 20.99 11.78
C GLU A 60 9.37 19.71 11.85
N GLN A 61 10.03 19.45 12.98
CA GLN A 61 10.87 18.28 13.12
C GLN A 61 10.06 16.99 12.96
N HIS A 62 8.87 16.93 13.53
CA HIS A 62 7.98 15.78 13.37
C HIS A 62 7.63 15.54 11.89
N ILE A 63 7.27 16.60 11.15
CA ILE A 63 6.95 16.51 9.71
C ILE A 63 8.16 16.01 8.92
N LEU A 64 9.35 16.52 9.23
CA LEU A 64 10.57 16.12 8.54
C LEU A 64 10.93 14.65 8.82
N ASP A 65 10.78 14.19 10.04
CA ASP A 65 11.09 12.81 10.46
C ASP A 65 10.09 11.78 9.91
N HIS A 66 8.86 12.23 9.60
CA HIS A 66 7.77 11.35 9.15
C HIS A 66 7.44 11.49 7.65
N THR A 67 8.42 11.97 6.86
CA THR A 67 8.35 12.05 5.39
C THR A 67 9.61 11.47 4.77
N LEU A 68 9.60 11.21 3.45
CA LEU A 68 10.70 10.63 2.67
C LEU A 68 11.08 9.20 3.10
N VAL A 69 12.39 8.92 3.07
CA VAL A 69 12.94 7.63 3.48
C VAL A 69 13.15 7.63 4.99
N ARG A 70 12.57 6.66 5.65
CA ARG A 70 12.70 6.46 7.10
C ARG A 70 12.56 4.99 7.45
N ARG A 71 12.81 4.63 8.71
CA ARG A 71 12.53 3.28 9.19
C ARG A 71 11.09 2.90 8.85
N ILE A 72 10.87 1.66 8.41
CA ILE A 72 9.54 1.16 8.09
C ILE A 72 8.68 1.21 9.35
N GLU A 73 7.53 1.87 9.26
CA GLU A 73 6.63 2.05 10.39
C GLU A 73 5.90 0.74 10.71
N SER A 74 5.77 0.43 12.00
CA SER A 74 5.20 -0.83 12.48
C SER A 74 3.74 -1.06 12.07
N ASN A 75 3.01 0.00 11.68
CA ASN A 75 1.67 -0.10 11.11
C ASN A 75 1.65 -0.72 9.70
N HIS A 76 2.79 -0.80 9.02
CA HIS A 76 2.94 -1.51 7.76
C HIS A 76 3.37 -2.95 8.01
N PHE A 77 4.50 -3.14 8.62
CA PHE A 77 5.00 -4.41 9.17
C PHE A 77 6.22 -4.13 10.05
N ASP A 78 6.54 -5.07 10.95
CA ASP A 78 7.76 -4.98 11.74
C ASP A 78 8.94 -5.63 10.99
N PRO A 79 9.94 -4.86 10.49
CA PRO A 79 11.06 -5.41 9.76
C PRO A 79 12.01 -6.26 10.63
N ASP A 80 11.92 -6.17 11.94
CA ASP A 80 12.70 -7.00 12.87
C ASP A 80 12.03 -8.35 13.14
N SER A 81 10.74 -8.51 12.81
CA SER A 81 9.98 -9.72 13.11
C SER A 81 8.94 -10.02 12.03
N VAL A 82 9.40 -10.24 10.80
CA VAL A 82 8.50 -10.56 9.68
C VAL A 82 8.09 -12.01 9.74
N SER A 83 6.79 -12.27 9.79
CA SER A 83 6.23 -13.62 9.74
C SER A 83 6.60 -14.32 8.44
N TRP A 84 7.09 -15.53 8.56
CA TRP A 84 7.52 -16.35 7.45
C TRP A 84 7.09 -17.79 7.66
N ASN A 85 6.64 -18.46 6.63
CA ASN A 85 6.40 -19.88 6.66
C ASN A 85 7.63 -20.61 6.11
N GLN A 86 8.41 -21.18 7.01
CA GLN A 86 9.58 -21.95 6.61
C GLN A 86 9.21 -23.40 6.36
N ARG A 87 9.71 -23.92 5.24
CA ARG A 87 9.53 -25.30 4.83
C ARG A 87 10.58 -26.17 5.48
N PHE A 88 10.15 -27.22 6.16
CA PHE A 88 11.00 -28.23 6.76
C PHE A 88 10.67 -29.58 6.14
N PRO A 89 11.58 -30.18 5.38
CA PRO A 89 11.42 -31.55 4.92
C PRO A 89 11.56 -32.51 6.11
N THR A 90 10.66 -33.48 6.19
CA THR A 90 10.74 -34.53 7.20
C THR A 90 10.77 -35.90 6.52
N GLU A 91 11.51 -36.81 7.10
CA GLU A 91 11.48 -38.23 6.71
C GLU A 91 10.59 -38.98 7.68
N SER A 92 9.66 -39.74 7.16
CA SER A 92 8.70 -40.49 7.98
C SER A 92 9.32 -41.69 8.72
N ASN A 93 10.57 -42.05 8.44
CA ASN A 93 11.26 -43.19 9.03
C ASN A 93 10.39 -44.46 9.08
N GLY A 94 9.54 -44.68 8.07
CA GLY A 94 8.60 -45.80 7.99
C GLY A 94 7.29 -45.63 8.76
N HIS A 95 7.11 -44.49 9.46
CA HIS A 95 5.84 -44.16 10.15
C HIS A 95 5.05 -43.13 9.36
N PRO A 96 3.80 -43.43 8.94
CA PRO A 96 2.99 -42.44 8.23
C PRO A 96 2.61 -41.29 9.13
N VAL A 97 2.58 -40.08 8.56
CA VAL A 97 1.94 -38.93 9.22
C VAL A 97 0.43 -39.16 9.17
N ASN A 98 -0.23 -39.14 10.33
CA ASN A 98 -1.64 -39.47 10.45
C ASN A 98 -2.39 -38.33 11.11
N PHE A 99 -3.47 -37.85 10.44
CA PHE A 99 -4.32 -36.78 10.97
C PHE A 99 -5.75 -36.87 10.42
N ASP A 100 -6.68 -36.26 11.14
CA ASP A 100 -8.07 -36.14 10.72
C ASP A 100 -8.33 -34.79 10.06
N ILE A 101 -9.07 -34.79 8.95
CA ILE A 101 -9.43 -33.58 8.22
C ILE A 101 -10.92 -33.57 7.86
N ALA A 102 -11.54 -32.40 7.87
CA ALA A 102 -12.90 -32.29 7.37
C ALA A 102 -12.93 -32.58 5.86
N ARG A 103 -13.86 -33.42 5.39
CA ARG A 103 -13.92 -33.88 3.99
C ARG A 103 -14.00 -32.72 2.99
N LYS A 104 -14.62 -31.60 3.37
CA LYS A 104 -14.66 -30.38 2.56
C LYS A 104 -13.31 -29.70 2.31
N HIS A 105 -12.29 -30.08 3.08
CA HIS A 105 -10.92 -29.55 2.95
C HIS A 105 -9.98 -30.53 2.24
N LEU A 106 -10.47 -31.70 1.84
CA LEU A 106 -9.69 -32.60 0.99
C LEU A 106 -9.49 -31.93 -0.38
N PRO A 107 -8.29 -32.09 -0.99
CA PRO A 107 -8.07 -31.64 -2.35
C PRO A 107 -8.93 -32.45 -3.32
N GLU A 108 -9.33 -31.83 -4.43
CA GLU A 108 -10.10 -32.50 -5.50
C GLU A 108 -9.37 -33.72 -6.07
N SER A 109 -8.05 -33.62 -6.19
CA SER A 109 -7.16 -34.74 -6.59
C SER A 109 -6.34 -35.15 -5.38
N ILE A 110 -6.58 -36.34 -4.88
CA ILE A 110 -5.81 -36.95 -3.77
C ILE A 110 -4.42 -37.26 -4.24
N PRO A 111 -3.34 -36.77 -3.60
CA PRO A 111 -1.97 -37.14 -3.90
C PRO A 111 -1.74 -38.66 -3.77
N ALA A 112 -0.85 -39.23 -4.60
CA ALA A 112 -0.61 -40.67 -4.66
C ALA A 112 -0.01 -41.28 -3.38
N ASP A 113 0.64 -40.44 -2.58
CA ASP A 113 1.23 -40.78 -1.28
C ASP A 113 0.25 -40.64 -0.10
N TRP A 114 -1.02 -40.27 -0.39
CA TRP A 114 -2.07 -40.14 0.61
C TRP A 114 -2.99 -41.36 0.62
N VAL A 115 -3.19 -41.92 1.78
CA VAL A 115 -4.22 -42.92 2.04
C VAL A 115 -5.35 -42.26 2.81
N VAL A 116 -6.49 -42.06 2.16
CA VAL A 116 -7.66 -41.38 2.76
C VAL A 116 -8.70 -42.43 3.16
N THR A 117 -8.99 -42.49 4.46
CA THR A 117 -9.99 -43.44 5.00
C THR A 117 -11.16 -42.61 5.60
N PRO A 118 -12.40 -42.89 5.18
CA PRO A 118 -13.57 -42.24 5.79
C PRO A 118 -13.67 -42.55 7.28
N LYS A 119 -13.78 -41.51 8.13
CA LYS A 119 -13.97 -41.65 9.58
C LYS A 119 -15.42 -41.36 10.00
N SER A 120 -16.06 -40.40 9.34
CA SER A 120 -17.47 -40.03 9.55
C SER A 120 -18.04 -39.39 8.28
N VAL A 121 -19.30 -38.98 8.35
CA VAL A 121 -19.95 -38.22 7.25
C VAL A 121 -19.19 -36.91 6.94
N THR A 122 -18.61 -36.29 7.93
CA THR A 122 -17.97 -34.97 7.82
C THR A 122 -16.44 -35.00 7.85
N HIS A 123 -15.81 -36.11 8.31
CA HIS A 123 -14.36 -36.20 8.50
C HIS A 123 -13.79 -37.46 7.82
N ALA A 124 -12.55 -37.33 7.42
CA ALA A 124 -11.71 -38.43 6.93
C ALA A 124 -10.39 -38.44 7.71
N ASN A 125 -9.82 -39.64 7.85
CA ASN A 125 -8.46 -39.82 8.29
C ASN A 125 -7.55 -39.85 7.07
N VAL A 126 -6.43 -39.13 7.14
CA VAL A 126 -5.39 -39.09 6.10
C VAL A 126 -4.12 -39.66 6.69
N GLN A 127 -3.55 -40.62 6.00
CA GLN A 127 -2.24 -41.16 6.27
C GLN A 127 -1.33 -40.83 5.08
N ILE A 128 -0.21 -40.17 5.35
CA ILE A 128 0.76 -39.80 4.33
C ILE A 128 2.04 -40.60 4.56
N VAL A 129 2.47 -41.33 3.50
CA VAL A 129 3.64 -42.19 3.56
C VAL A 129 4.75 -41.56 2.71
N GLY A 130 5.94 -41.43 3.30
CA GLY A 130 7.09 -40.86 2.62
C GLY A 130 7.54 -39.51 3.16
N GLN A 131 8.34 -38.83 2.38
CA GLN A 131 8.87 -37.51 2.74
C GLN A 131 7.75 -36.46 2.70
N GLN A 132 7.65 -35.72 3.77
CA GLN A 132 6.65 -34.64 3.90
C GLN A 132 7.33 -33.31 4.19
N ASP A 133 6.72 -32.25 3.68
CA ASP A 133 7.14 -30.89 3.99
C ASP A 133 6.16 -30.25 4.97
N PHE A 134 6.68 -29.78 6.09
CA PHE A 134 5.91 -28.98 7.03
C PHE A 134 6.22 -27.50 6.83
N LEU A 135 5.19 -26.70 6.76
CA LEU A 135 5.30 -25.24 6.81
C LEU A 135 5.10 -24.79 8.25
N LEU A 136 6.18 -24.38 8.88
CA LEU A 136 6.12 -23.84 10.24
C LEU A 136 6.20 -22.33 10.22
N PRO A 137 5.28 -21.63 10.92
CA PRO A 137 5.37 -20.21 11.07
C PRO A 137 6.62 -19.86 11.88
N THR A 138 7.49 -19.10 11.29
CA THR A 138 8.71 -18.57 11.89
C THR A 138 8.75 -17.06 11.72
N HIS A 139 9.71 -16.41 12.35
CA HIS A 139 9.96 -14.98 12.15
C HIS A 139 11.39 -14.80 11.69
N ARG A 140 11.58 -13.83 10.81
CA ARG A 140 12.91 -13.45 10.35
C ARG A 140 13.05 -11.93 10.34
N GLU A 141 14.25 -11.48 10.56
CA GLU A 141 14.64 -10.10 10.43
C GLU A 141 14.93 -9.77 8.96
N PHE A 142 14.47 -8.62 8.48
CA PHE A 142 14.84 -8.11 7.18
C PHE A 142 16.12 -7.26 7.30
N GLU A 143 17.01 -7.39 6.32
CA GLU A 143 18.21 -6.57 6.22
C GLU A 143 17.87 -5.10 5.93
N VAL A 144 16.87 -4.86 5.07
CA VAL A 144 16.41 -3.53 4.71
C VAL A 144 15.29 -3.10 5.65
N LYS A 145 15.58 -2.14 6.53
CA LYS A 145 14.67 -1.64 7.56
C LYS A 145 14.15 -0.23 7.29
N ALA A 146 14.62 0.41 6.21
CA ALA A 146 14.19 1.75 5.81
C ALA A 146 13.66 1.74 4.38
N ALA A 147 12.62 2.51 4.13
CA ALA A 147 12.00 2.65 2.82
C ALA A 147 11.40 4.05 2.64
N GLY A 148 11.18 4.44 1.37
CA GLY A 148 10.33 5.58 1.05
C GLY A 148 8.89 5.24 1.39
N GLN A 149 8.28 6.01 2.28
CA GLN A 149 6.91 5.84 2.73
C GLN A 149 6.14 7.14 2.52
N LEU A 150 4.85 7.04 2.24
CA LEU A 150 3.96 8.21 2.20
C LEU A 150 4.02 8.94 3.54
N PRO A 151 3.76 10.26 3.58
CA PRO A 151 3.73 11.00 4.85
C PRO A 151 2.88 10.27 5.89
N THR A 152 3.38 10.15 7.12
CA THR A 152 2.66 9.45 8.19
C THR A 152 1.29 10.08 8.43
N GLY A 153 0.26 9.25 8.58
CA GLY A 153 -1.12 9.71 8.75
C GLY A 153 -1.89 9.95 7.44
N PHE A 154 -1.19 10.05 6.31
CA PHE A 154 -1.84 10.21 5.01
C PHE A 154 -2.54 8.92 4.56
N ASP A 155 -3.82 9.06 4.21
CA ASP A 155 -4.62 7.97 3.67
C ASP A 155 -5.44 8.44 2.45
N PRO A 156 -5.05 8.04 1.22
CA PRO A 156 -5.77 8.42 0.00
C PRO A 156 -7.20 7.84 -0.04
N GLY A 157 -7.46 6.78 0.72
CA GLY A 157 -8.79 6.18 0.81
C GLY A 157 -9.82 7.06 1.52
N LYS A 158 -9.39 8.11 2.22
CA LYS A 158 -10.29 9.09 2.87
C LYS A 158 -10.85 10.14 1.91
N LEU A 159 -10.29 10.27 0.72
CA LEU A 159 -10.70 11.28 -0.25
C LEU A 159 -12.13 11.03 -0.78
N TYR A 160 -12.56 9.78 -0.89
CA TYR A 160 -13.83 9.38 -1.47
C TYR A 160 -14.27 8.01 -0.95
N PRO A 161 -15.52 7.56 -1.17
CA PRO A 161 -15.96 6.23 -0.77
C PRO A 161 -15.20 5.13 -1.51
N SER A 162 -14.07 4.68 -0.97
CA SER A 162 -13.10 3.81 -1.65
C SER A 162 -12.87 2.45 -0.98
N ARG A 163 -13.78 2.04 -0.07
CA ARG A 163 -13.60 0.85 0.79
C ARG A 163 -13.24 -0.44 0.03
N SER A 164 -13.73 -0.61 -1.20
CA SER A 164 -13.47 -1.78 -2.05
C SER A 164 -12.33 -1.57 -3.07
N HIS A 165 -11.73 -0.38 -3.10
CA HIS A 165 -10.71 -0.05 -4.09
C HIS A 165 -9.31 -0.43 -3.60
N PRO A 166 -8.47 -1.04 -4.45
CA PRO A 166 -7.09 -1.30 -4.11
C PRO A 166 -6.30 0.01 -3.93
N ARG A 167 -5.26 -0.02 -3.11
CA ARG A 167 -4.45 1.16 -2.76
C ARG A 167 -3.93 1.92 -3.97
N GLY A 168 -3.51 1.22 -5.02
CA GLY A 168 -3.04 1.86 -6.26
C GLY A 168 -4.10 2.74 -6.90
N LEU A 169 -5.36 2.28 -6.98
CA LEU A 169 -6.45 3.08 -7.52
C LEU A 169 -6.76 4.30 -6.63
N GLN A 170 -6.76 4.14 -5.30
CA GLN A 170 -6.93 5.26 -4.37
C GLN A 170 -5.86 6.34 -4.58
N MET A 171 -4.60 5.93 -4.77
CA MET A 171 -3.50 6.85 -5.06
C MET A 171 -3.65 7.55 -6.42
N THR A 172 -4.14 6.85 -7.45
CA THR A 172 -4.40 7.42 -8.77
C THR A 172 -5.49 8.49 -8.71
N VAL A 173 -6.60 8.20 -8.01
CA VAL A 173 -7.68 9.18 -7.81
C VAL A 173 -7.18 10.40 -7.04
N TYR A 174 -6.37 10.18 -5.99
CA TYR A 174 -5.76 11.29 -5.26
C TYR A 174 -4.86 12.14 -6.17
N ALA A 175 -4.02 11.51 -7.01
CA ALA A 175 -3.12 12.22 -7.92
C ALA A 175 -3.89 13.06 -8.95
N ALA A 176 -4.99 12.54 -9.48
CA ALA A 176 -5.88 13.28 -10.39
C ALA A 176 -6.54 14.48 -9.67
N SER A 177 -7.03 14.26 -8.45
CA SER A 177 -7.60 15.33 -7.62
C SER A 177 -6.57 16.41 -7.27
N ASP A 178 -5.32 16.02 -6.97
CA ASP A 178 -4.23 16.97 -6.72
C ASP A 178 -3.90 17.82 -7.97
N ALA A 179 -3.92 17.21 -9.16
CA ALA A 179 -3.72 17.94 -10.43
C ALA A 179 -4.84 18.94 -10.68
N LEU A 180 -6.09 18.53 -10.58
CA LEU A 180 -7.26 19.40 -10.80
C LEU A 180 -7.32 20.54 -9.77
N GLY A 181 -7.12 20.21 -8.50
CA GLY A 181 -7.08 21.21 -7.42
C GLY A 181 -5.96 22.24 -7.59
N SER A 182 -4.82 21.85 -8.19
CA SER A 182 -3.71 22.78 -8.46
C SER A 182 -4.04 23.85 -9.53
N LEU A 183 -5.05 23.57 -10.36
CA LEU A 183 -5.54 24.48 -11.38
C LEU A 183 -6.69 25.37 -10.89
N GLY A 184 -7.14 25.18 -9.66
CA GLY A 184 -8.31 25.87 -9.12
C GLY A 184 -9.62 25.40 -9.79
N ILE A 185 -9.63 24.21 -10.40
CA ILE A 185 -10.84 23.63 -10.98
C ILE A 185 -11.67 23.01 -9.85
N ASP A 186 -12.83 23.57 -9.62
CA ASP A 186 -13.86 22.96 -8.78
C ASP A 186 -14.58 21.86 -9.57
N TRP A 187 -14.21 20.62 -9.28
CA TRP A 187 -14.71 19.45 -9.98
C TRP A 187 -16.22 19.24 -9.77
N GLU A 188 -16.76 19.59 -8.62
CA GLU A 188 -18.20 19.50 -8.34
C GLU A 188 -18.98 20.43 -9.26
N THR A 189 -18.54 21.69 -9.36
CA THR A 189 -19.10 22.66 -10.29
C THR A 189 -19.01 22.21 -11.75
N VAL A 190 -17.90 21.57 -12.14
CA VAL A 190 -17.76 21.03 -13.51
C VAL A 190 -18.77 19.92 -13.77
N CYS A 191 -18.93 18.97 -12.82
CA CYS A 191 -19.91 17.88 -12.96
C CYS A 191 -21.37 18.35 -13.00
N GLU A 192 -21.68 19.49 -12.38
CA GLU A 192 -23.00 20.09 -12.44
C GLU A 192 -23.29 20.80 -13.78
N GLN A 193 -22.26 21.35 -14.42
CA GLN A 193 -22.41 22.19 -15.63
C GLN A 193 -22.13 21.45 -16.91
N VAL A 194 -21.39 20.34 -16.87
CA VAL A 194 -20.94 19.60 -18.05
C VAL A 194 -21.43 18.17 -17.98
N ALA A 195 -22.08 17.69 -19.04
CA ALA A 195 -22.50 16.29 -19.11
C ALA A 195 -21.26 15.37 -19.11
N ILE A 196 -21.34 14.23 -18.43
CA ILE A 196 -20.20 13.31 -18.22
C ILE A 196 -19.60 12.83 -19.54
N ASP A 197 -20.39 12.66 -20.59
CA ASP A 197 -19.96 12.27 -21.93
C ASP A 197 -19.16 13.36 -22.68
N GLN A 198 -19.17 14.59 -22.17
CA GLN A 198 -18.39 15.72 -22.70
C GLN A 198 -17.06 15.93 -21.94
N ILE A 199 -16.85 15.17 -20.89
CA ILE A 199 -15.60 15.19 -20.10
C ILE A 199 -14.72 14.06 -20.62
N SER A 200 -13.83 14.37 -21.56
CA SER A 200 -12.90 13.40 -22.17
C SER A 200 -11.43 13.85 -22.07
#